data_2fd6611804935999dcbda98555ae99e9
#
_entry.id   2fd6611804935999dcbda98555ae99e9
#
_cell.length_a   1.000
_cell.length_b   1.000
_cell.length_c   1.000
_cell.angle_alpha   90.00
_cell.angle_beta   90.00
_cell.angle_gamma   90.00
#
_symmetry.space_group_name_H-M   'P 1'
#
loop_
_entity.id
_entity.type
_entity.pdbx_description
1 polymer ?
#
loop_
_entity_poly.entity_id
_entity_poly.type
_entity_poly.pdbx_seq_one_letter_code
_entity_poly.pdbx_strand_id
1 'polypeptide(L)'
;MNVSFSYKINNLYFGKGWFVYLPLKKINGYAIKENGMAREENVTVFRDTEKQVKSNSKLKDAVDNSSANQKLILETDEISVPDKDRYKNTAEVIVSKKRTLEAASGYKGLNICVHNFASATNPGGGVVRGSSAQEECLCRCSTLYFNLNSPDMCAGFYTPHRMEHNPIHNDDCIYTPDVVVIKTDTAKPMLMPENEWYKVNMITCAAPNLREKPSNMMNSGDGDERVKITDDELLAIHEKRFTRILDIALTNNNDVVILGAFGCGAFENNPGVVAAAAKNVVKKYMYAFRVIEFAVYCSPRDSHNYDVFNSVLGNIKQRHKR
;
A
#
# COMPACT_ATOMS: atom_id res chain seq x y z
N MET A 1 -30.91 -40.69 -2.20
CA MET A 1 -30.55 -40.34 -3.59
C MET A 1 -29.03 -40.26 -3.67
N ASN A 2 -28.41 -41.30 -4.23
CA ASN A 2 -26.97 -41.35 -4.43
C ASN A 2 -26.63 -40.61 -5.73
N VAL A 3 -25.86 -39.53 -5.63
CA VAL A 3 -25.32 -38.83 -6.81
C VAL A 3 -23.91 -39.36 -7.03
N SER A 4 -23.78 -40.18 -8.09
CA SER A 4 -22.51 -40.71 -8.55
C SER A 4 -21.83 -39.64 -9.45
N PHE A 5 -20.66 -39.16 -9.07
CA PHE A 5 -19.85 -38.32 -9.93
C PHE A 5 -18.84 -39.18 -10.67
N SER A 6 -18.99 -39.24 -12.00
CA SER A 6 -17.99 -39.86 -12.89
C SER A 6 -16.85 -38.89 -13.18
N TYR A 7 -15.62 -39.34 -12.97
CA TYR A 7 -14.42 -38.59 -13.31
C TYR A 7 -13.87 -39.00 -14.68
N LYS A 8 -13.64 -38.02 -15.56
CA LYS A 8 -12.87 -38.24 -16.80
C LYS A 8 -11.37 -38.17 -16.47
N ILE A 9 -10.65 -39.24 -16.80
CA ILE A 9 -9.20 -39.38 -16.67
C ILE A 9 -8.56 -39.05 -18.02
N ASN A 10 -7.69 -38.06 -18.06
CA ASN A 10 -6.85 -37.82 -19.25
C ASN A 10 -5.53 -38.55 -19.05
N ASN A 11 -5.28 -39.55 -19.92
CA ASN A 11 -4.03 -40.32 -19.93
C ASN A 11 -2.96 -39.56 -20.75
N LEU A 12 -1.82 -39.34 -20.16
CA LEU A 12 -0.59 -38.94 -20.85
C LEU A 12 0.39 -40.13 -20.83
N TYR A 13 0.77 -40.63 -22.02
CA TYR A 13 1.75 -41.67 -22.18
C TYR A 13 3.15 -41.08 -22.26
N PHE A 14 4.07 -41.52 -21.38
CA PHE A 14 5.50 -41.45 -21.57
C PHE A 14 6.11 -42.84 -21.49
N GLY A 15 6.94 -43.18 -22.41
CA GLY A 15 7.43 -44.52 -22.68
C GLY A 15 8.17 -45.19 -21.50
N LYS A 16 7.85 -46.49 -21.35
CA LYS A 16 8.37 -47.46 -20.39
C LYS A 16 8.08 -47.23 -18.89
N GLY A 17 6.88 -47.57 -18.47
CA GLY A 17 6.68 -48.50 -17.35
C GLY A 17 6.68 -47.94 -15.93
N TRP A 18 6.30 -46.67 -15.65
CA TRP A 18 5.97 -46.25 -14.27
C TRP A 18 4.80 -45.27 -14.27
N PHE A 19 3.72 -45.62 -13.55
CA PHE A 19 2.59 -44.75 -13.34
C PHE A 19 2.84 -43.90 -12.11
N VAL A 20 2.97 -42.58 -12.27
CA VAL A 20 2.96 -41.63 -11.17
C VAL A 20 1.58 -40.96 -11.14
N TYR A 21 0.79 -41.30 -10.14
CA TYR A 21 -0.47 -40.60 -9.87
C TYR A 21 -0.17 -39.28 -9.14
N LEU A 22 -0.32 -38.17 -9.81
CA LEU A 22 -0.39 -36.85 -9.16
C LEU A 22 -1.84 -36.39 -9.13
N PRO A 23 -2.45 -36.19 -7.96
CA PRO A 23 -3.84 -35.69 -7.88
C PRO A 23 -3.87 -34.17 -8.04
N LEU A 24 -3.76 -33.68 -9.28
CA LEU A 24 -3.74 -32.23 -9.63
C LEU A 24 -5.03 -31.45 -9.28
N LYS A 25 -6.14 -32.11 -8.92
CA LYS A 25 -7.44 -31.44 -8.65
C LYS A 25 -7.68 -31.07 -7.19
N LYS A 26 -6.99 -31.63 -6.23
CA LYS A 26 -7.19 -31.27 -4.81
C LYS A 26 -6.49 -29.98 -4.40
N ILE A 27 -5.34 -29.64 -5.02
CA ILE A 27 -4.56 -28.44 -4.65
C ILE A 27 -5.30 -27.16 -5.06
N ASN A 28 -5.89 -27.10 -6.25
CA ASN A 28 -6.60 -25.92 -6.72
C ASN A 28 -7.95 -25.67 -6.02
N GLY A 29 -8.65 -26.71 -5.61
CA GLY A 29 -9.93 -26.59 -4.94
C GLY A 29 -9.83 -26.02 -3.51
N TYR A 30 -8.80 -26.39 -2.77
CA TYR A 30 -8.55 -25.84 -1.43
C TYR A 30 -8.05 -24.39 -1.47
N ALA A 31 -7.15 -24.07 -2.37
CA ALA A 31 -6.63 -22.70 -2.54
C ALA A 31 -7.74 -21.73 -3.00
N ILE A 32 -8.62 -22.13 -3.90
CA ILE A 32 -9.76 -21.30 -4.33
C ILE A 32 -10.76 -21.11 -3.19
N LYS A 33 -11.01 -22.12 -2.36
CA LYS A 33 -11.93 -22.05 -1.23
C LYS A 33 -11.36 -21.20 -0.09
N GLU A 34 -10.06 -21.35 0.23
CA GLU A 34 -9.36 -20.53 1.24
C GLU A 34 -9.30 -19.05 0.82
N ASN A 35 -8.98 -18.76 -0.43
CA ASN A 35 -9.00 -17.40 -0.95
C ASN A 35 -10.40 -16.77 -0.96
N GLY A 36 -11.43 -17.55 -1.21
CA GLY A 36 -12.83 -17.12 -1.14
C GLY A 36 -13.23 -16.73 0.29
N MET A 37 -12.95 -17.59 1.27
CA MET A 37 -13.23 -17.32 2.69
C MET A 37 -12.45 -16.11 3.22
N ALA A 38 -11.17 -15.98 2.89
CA ALA A 38 -10.36 -14.83 3.30
C ALA A 38 -10.90 -13.50 2.73
N ARG A 39 -11.45 -13.51 1.51
CA ARG A 39 -12.11 -12.33 0.93
C ARG A 39 -13.41 -11.97 1.66
N GLU A 40 -14.23 -12.95 1.99
CA GLU A 40 -15.47 -12.73 2.73
C GLU A 40 -15.20 -12.19 4.14
N GLU A 41 -14.17 -12.70 4.82
CA GLU A 41 -13.70 -12.16 6.11
C GLU A 41 -13.26 -10.70 5.96
N ASN A 42 -12.47 -10.35 4.94
CA ASN A 42 -12.04 -9.00 4.67
C ASN A 42 -13.22 -8.04 4.41
N VAL A 43 -14.22 -8.48 3.65
CA VAL A 43 -15.47 -7.71 3.43
C VAL A 43 -16.18 -7.47 4.75
N THR A 44 -16.28 -8.49 5.60
CA THR A 44 -16.93 -8.39 6.91
C THR A 44 -16.21 -7.38 7.81
N VAL A 45 -14.86 -7.44 7.85
CA VAL A 45 -14.05 -6.47 8.60
C VAL A 45 -14.24 -5.05 8.08
N PHE A 46 -14.31 -4.86 6.77
CA PHE A 46 -14.53 -3.53 6.19
C PHE A 46 -15.94 -3.00 6.48
N ARG A 47 -16.98 -3.82 6.35
CA ARG A 47 -18.36 -3.45 6.70
C ARG A 47 -18.49 -3.04 8.17
N ASP A 48 -17.75 -3.72 9.05
CA ASP A 48 -17.72 -3.29 10.46
C ASP A 48 -17.03 -1.92 10.60
N THR A 49 -15.95 -1.63 9.87
CA THR A 49 -15.34 -0.29 9.84
C THR A 49 -16.34 0.76 9.34
N GLU A 50 -17.10 0.48 8.28
CA GLU A 50 -18.17 1.37 7.81
C GLU A 50 -19.22 1.62 8.89
N LYS A 51 -19.64 0.56 9.60
CA LYS A 51 -20.60 0.67 10.68
C LYS A 51 -20.06 1.56 11.82
N GLN A 52 -18.80 1.34 12.25
CA GLN A 52 -18.16 2.15 13.29
C GLN A 52 -18.15 3.64 12.90
N VAL A 53 -17.67 3.96 11.70
CA VAL A 53 -17.63 5.36 11.23
C VAL A 53 -19.03 5.98 11.13
N LYS A 54 -20.03 5.23 10.65
CA LYS A 54 -21.40 5.72 10.50
C LYS A 54 -22.14 5.90 11.84
N SER A 55 -21.78 5.16 12.89
CA SER A 55 -22.48 5.19 14.18
C SER A 55 -21.79 5.99 15.28
N ASN A 56 -20.47 6.24 15.17
CA ASN A 56 -19.70 6.95 16.17
C ASN A 56 -19.49 8.43 15.74
N SER A 57 -20.00 9.38 16.53
CA SER A 57 -19.89 10.82 16.23
C SER A 57 -18.44 11.29 16.15
N LYS A 58 -17.55 10.81 17.04
CA LYS A 58 -16.13 11.19 17.03
C LYS A 58 -15.44 10.77 15.73
N LEU A 59 -15.82 9.60 15.17
CA LEU A 59 -15.27 9.16 13.89
C LEU A 59 -15.84 9.94 12.71
N LYS A 60 -17.11 10.34 12.76
CA LYS A 60 -17.68 11.24 11.75
C LYS A 60 -16.96 12.59 11.78
N ASP A 61 -16.85 13.21 12.95
CA ASP A 61 -16.15 14.49 13.12
C ASP A 61 -14.68 14.38 12.65
N ALA A 62 -14.02 13.24 12.89
CA ALA A 62 -12.66 13.01 12.44
C ALA A 62 -12.57 12.92 10.90
N VAL A 63 -13.51 12.22 10.26
CA VAL A 63 -13.59 12.14 8.78
C VAL A 63 -13.84 13.53 8.20
N ASP A 64 -14.78 14.28 8.74
CA ASP A 64 -15.14 15.62 8.26
C ASP A 64 -13.96 16.59 8.41
N ASN A 65 -13.30 16.60 9.57
CA ASN A 65 -12.11 17.41 9.80
C ASN A 65 -10.94 17.03 8.88
N SER A 66 -10.70 15.75 8.70
CA SER A 66 -9.66 15.23 7.81
C SER A 66 -9.96 15.63 6.35
N SER A 67 -11.21 15.48 5.90
CA SER A 67 -11.61 15.85 4.54
C SER A 67 -11.53 17.37 4.31
N ALA A 68 -11.89 18.19 5.29
CA ALA A 68 -11.77 19.65 5.19
C ALA A 68 -10.31 20.13 5.03
N ASN A 69 -9.34 19.35 5.52
CA ASN A 69 -7.90 19.65 5.43
C ASN A 69 -7.15 18.77 4.42
N GLN A 70 -7.87 17.92 3.70
CA GLN A 70 -7.29 17.06 2.66
C GLN A 70 -6.81 17.92 1.49
N LYS A 71 -5.69 17.53 0.89
CA LYS A 71 -5.08 18.25 -0.22
C LYS A 71 -4.89 17.30 -1.40
N LEU A 72 -5.44 17.65 -2.55
CA LEU A 72 -5.04 17.11 -3.83
C LEU A 72 -3.80 17.90 -4.28
N ILE A 73 -2.72 17.23 -4.64
CA ILE A 73 -1.45 17.81 -5.05
C ILE A 73 -1.13 17.21 -6.41
N LEU A 74 -1.43 17.96 -7.46
CA LEU A 74 -1.21 17.54 -8.85
C LEU A 74 0.30 17.49 -9.17
N GLU A 75 0.70 16.66 -10.12
CA GLU A 75 2.11 16.55 -10.53
C GLU A 75 2.68 17.88 -11.04
N THR A 76 1.83 18.77 -11.52
CA THR A 76 2.17 20.13 -11.98
C THR A 76 2.32 21.14 -10.86
N ASP A 77 1.87 20.80 -9.64
CA ASP A 77 1.96 21.71 -8.50
C ASP A 77 3.38 21.76 -7.96
N GLU A 78 3.89 22.97 -7.76
CA GLU A 78 5.13 23.22 -7.08
C GLU A 78 4.98 23.07 -5.56
N ILE A 79 5.82 22.25 -4.95
CA ILE A 79 5.86 22.08 -3.50
C ILE A 79 6.93 22.99 -2.92
N SER A 80 6.53 23.98 -2.14
CA SER A 80 7.46 24.81 -1.36
C SER A 80 8.01 23.98 -0.20
N VAL A 81 9.15 23.34 -0.43
CA VAL A 81 9.76 22.41 0.53
C VAL A 81 10.57 23.20 1.55
N PRO A 82 10.31 23.04 2.87
CA PRO A 82 11.11 23.66 3.90
C PRO A 82 12.53 23.06 3.96
N ASP A 83 13.41 23.68 4.77
CA ASP A 83 14.77 23.16 4.97
C ASP A 83 14.72 21.69 5.42
N LYS A 84 15.50 20.86 4.73
CA LYS A 84 15.65 19.43 5.02
C LYS A 84 16.50 19.16 6.26
N ASP A 85 17.12 20.18 6.82
CA ASP A 85 18.00 20.09 7.99
C ASP A 85 17.26 20.38 9.31
N ARG A 86 16.08 19.75 9.51
CA ARG A 86 15.23 19.93 10.71
C ARG A 86 15.86 19.39 11.99
N TYR A 87 16.61 18.30 11.90
CA TYR A 87 17.15 17.58 13.06
C TYR A 87 18.67 17.63 13.12
N LYS A 88 19.22 17.58 14.35
CA LYS A 88 20.69 17.50 14.56
C LYS A 88 21.26 16.13 14.20
N ASN A 89 20.46 15.08 14.40
CA ASN A 89 20.83 13.70 14.10
C ASN A 89 20.18 13.26 12.80
N THR A 90 20.86 12.36 12.07
CA THR A 90 20.24 11.71 10.92
C THR A 90 19.08 10.83 11.34
N ALA A 91 18.11 10.69 10.46
CA ALA A 91 17.00 9.78 10.63
C ALA A 91 17.49 8.33 10.91
N GLU A 92 16.78 7.64 11.76
CA GLU A 92 16.89 6.19 11.83
C GLU A 92 16.19 5.59 10.62
N VAL A 93 16.95 4.87 9.78
CA VAL A 93 16.39 4.16 8.62
C VAL A 93 16.22 2.70 9.00
N ILE A 94 14.97 2.24 9.00
CA ILE A 94 14.58 0.89 9.44
C ILE A 94 13.94 0.15 8.27
N VAL A 95 14.26 -1.13 8.11
CA VAL A 95 13.50 -2.07 7.26
C VAL A 95 12.92 -3.14 8.16
N SER A 96 11.59 -3.19 8.26
CA SER A 96 10.90 -4.13 9.14
C SER A 96 9.98 -5.07 8.38
N LYS A 97 9.69 -6.23 8.98
CA LYS A 97 8.71 -7.21 8.45
C LYS A 97 7.26 -6.88 8.87
N LYS A 98 7.07 -5.72 9.48
CA LYS A 98 5.76 -5.29 9.97
C LYS A 98 4.82 -4.94 8.82
N ARG A 99 3.51 -4.96 9.11
CA ARG A 99 2.50 -4.29 8.31
C ARG A 99 2.58 -2.78 8.54
N THR A 100 2.01 -2.02 7.64
CA THR A 100 2.18 -0.56 7.62
C THR A 100 1.66 0.13 8.90
N LEU A 101 0.43 -0.16 9.34
CA LEU A 101 -0.10 0.45 10.57
C LEU A 101 0.44 -0.21 11.84
N GLU A 102 0.89 -1.46 11.76
CA GLU A 102 1.66 -2.09 12.84
C GLU A 102 2.97 -1.33 13.09
N ALA A 103 3.69 -0.95 12.02
CA ALA A 103 4.89 -0.11 12.14
C ALA A 103 4.54 1.27 12.71
N ALA A 104 3.53 1.94 12.15
CA ALA A 104 3.07 3.25 12.60
C ALA A 104 2.69 3.28 14.08
N SER A 105 2.09 2.19 14.61
CA SER A 105 1.67 2.11 16.01
C SER A 105 2.82 2.24 17.02
N GLY A 106 4.04 1.95 16.60
CA GLY A 106 5.25 2.11 17.43
C GLY A 106 5.67 3.56 17.68
N TYR A 107 5.08 4.51 16.96
CA TYR A 107 5.45 5.92 17.01
C TYR A 107 4.33 6.85 17.50
N LYS A 108 3.33 6.30 18.20
CA LYS A 108 2.23 7.08 18.78
C LYS A 108 2.77 8.25 19.59
N GLY A 109 2.18 9.44 19.38
CA GLY A 109 2.61 10.70 20.01
C GLY A 109 3.59 11.54 19.16
N LEU A 110 4.05 11.02 18.02
CA LEU A 110 4.76 11.77 16.99
C LEU A 110 3.84 12.07 15.80
N ASN A 111 4.23 13.03 14.96
CA ASN A 111 3.56 13.27 13.68
C ASN A 111 4.00 12.19 12.68
N ILE A 112 3.13 11.22 12.44
CA ILE A 112 3.40 10.04 11.61
C ILE A 112 2.78 10.24 10.24
N CYS A 113 3.57 10.11 9.18
CA CYS A 113 3.09 10.02 7.81
C CYS A 113 3.20 8.60 7.30
N VAL A 114 2.13 8.09 6.71
CA VAL A 114 2.04 6.75 6.12
C VAL A 114 1.85 6.89 4.62
N HIS A 115 2.66 6.21 3.84
CA HIS A 115 2.48 6.11 2.40
C HIS A 115 1.44 5.03 2.07
N ASN A 116 0.36 5.41 1.42
CA ASN A 116 -0.66 4.53 0.85
C ASN A 116 -0.30 4.16 -0.59
N PHE A 117 -0.09 2.86 -0.86
CA PHE A 117 0.24 2.32 -2.20
C PHE A 117 -1.06 2.17 -3.00
N ALA A 118 -1.50 3.29 -3.55
CA ALA A 118 -2.85 3.45 -4.05
C ALA A 118 -3.13 2.72 -5.36
N SER A 119 -4.39 2.36 -5.54
CA SER A 119 -4.99 2.33 -6.86
C SER A 119 -5.19 3.77 -7.35
N ALA A 120 -4.74 4.10 -8.56
CA ALA A 120 -4.99 5.42 -9.14
C ALA A 120 -6.45 5.60 -9.58
N THR A 121 -7.17 4.50 -9.79
CA THR A 121 -8.48 4.50 -10.44
C THR A 121 -9.65 4.18 -9.52
N ASN A 122 -9.40 3.55 -8.36
CA ASN A 122 -10.47 3.16 -7.42
C ASN A 122 -10.13 3.59 -5.99
N PRO A 123 -10.94 4.44 -5.33
CA PRO A 123 -10.74 4.80 -3.93
C PRO A 123 -10.66 3.55 -3.05
N GLY A 124 -9.55 3.40 -2.31
CA GLY A 124 -9.33 2.24 -1.45
C GLY A 124 -9.19 0.91 -2.20
N GLY A 125 -8.88 0.95 -3.49
CA GLY A 125 -8.66 -0.23 -4.32
C GLY A 125 -9.86 -1.17 -4.36
N GLY A 126 -9.62 -2.44 -4.06
CA GLY A 126 -10.65 -3.48 -4.00
C GLY A 126 -11.20 -3.76 -2.58
N VAL A 127 -11.13 -2.80 -1.64
CA VAL A 127 -11.50 -3.00 -0.23
C VAL A 127 -12.94 -3.50 -0.06
N VAL A 128 -13.89 -2.95 -0.82
CA VAL A 128 -15.30 -3.34 -0.79
C VAL A 128 -15.54 -4.77 -1.28
N ARG A 129 -14.58 -5.34 -2.00
CA ARG A 129 -14.59 -6.70 -2.55
C ARG A 129 -13.65 -7.66 -1.84
N GLY A 130 -13.05 -7.21 -0.71
CA GLY A 130 -12.22 -8.03 0.15
C GLY A 130 -10.80 -8.29 -0.34
N SER A 131 -10.26 -7.44 -1.22
CA SER A 131 -8.84 -7.48 -1.59
C SER A 131 -7.95 -7.26 -0.36
N SER A 132 -6.70 -7.71 -0.42
CA SER A 132 -5.80 -7.80 0.74
C SER A 132 -4.46 -7.08 0.56
N ALA A 133 -4.30 -6.25 -0.47
CA ALA A 133 -3.10 -5.44 -0.64
C ALA A 133 -3.02 -4.33 0.44
N GLN A 134 -1.94 -3.57 0.43
CA GLN A 134 -1.63 -2.61 1.48
C GLN A 134 -2.73 -1.54 1.63
N GLU A 135 -3.19 -0.92 0.54
CA GLU A 135 -4.24 0.10 0.57
C GLU A 135 -5.52 -0.42 1.21
N GLU A 136 -5.95 -1.63 0.83
CA GLU A 136 -7.16 -2.22 1.40
C GLU A 136 -6.99 -2.54 2.89
N CYS A 137 -5.79 -2.91 3.34
CA CYS A 137 -5.51 -3.08 4.77
C CYS A 137 -5.61 -1.75 5.52
N LEU A 138 -5.07 -0.66 4.98
CA LEU A 138 -5.21 0.69 5.55
C LEU A 138 -6.67 1.09 5.66
N CYS A 139 -7.44 0.92 4.58
CA CYS A 139 -8.87 1.27 4.52
C CYS A 139 -9.73 0.43 5.47
N ARG A 140 -9.40 -0.85 5.67
CA ARG A 140 -10.12 -1.71 6.64
C ARG A 140 -9.87 -1.33 8.08
N CYS A 141 -8.69 -0.77 8.37
CA CYS A 141 -8.26 -0.52 9.74
C CYS A 141 -8.44 0.95 10.19
N SER A 142 -8.85 1.84 9.29
CA SER A 142 -8.88 3.28 9.56
C SER A 142 -10.04 4.00 8.86
N THR A 143 -10.13 5.30 9.08
CA THR A 143 -11.10 6.19 8.43
C THR A 143 -10.70 6.58 6.99
N LEU A 144 -9.56 6.14 6.47
CA LEU A 144 -9.00 6.58 5.19
C LEU A 144 -9.97 6.46 4.02
N TYR A 145 -10.67 5.32 3.90
CA TYR A 145 -11.59 5.08 2.77
C TYR A 145 -12.62 6.21 2.59
N PHE A 146 -13.15 6.75 3.68
CA PHE A 146 -14.20 7.76 3.66
C PHE A 146 -13.68 9.10 3.13
N ASN A 147 -12.41 9.40 3.38
CA ASN A 147 -11.73 10.59 2.84
C ASN A 147 -11.40 10.39 1.35
N LEU A 148 -10.89 9.22 0.95
CA LEU A 148 -10.55 8.94 -0.45
C LEU A 148 -11.78 8.88 -1.36
N ASN A 149 -12.90 8.34 -0.84
CA ASN A 149 -14.16 8.21 -1.58
C ASN A 149 -15.05 9.47 -1.52
N SER A 150 -14.46 10.62 -1.19
CA SER A 150 -15.17 11.91 -1.23
C SER A 150 -15.43 12.35 -2.68
N PRO A 151 -16.48 13.14 -2.94
CA PRO A 151 -16.76 13.66 -4.29
C PRO A 151 -15.57 14.39 -4.90
N ASP A 152 -14.87 15.22 -4.13
CA ASP A 152 -13.74 16.03 -4.60
C ASP A 152 -12.55 15.15 -5.03
N MET A 153 -12.19 14.14 -4.23
CA MET A 153 -11.13 13.21 -4.59
C MET A 153 -11.53 12.31 -5.77
N CYS A 154 -12.79 11.90 -5.82
CA CYS A 154 -13.31 11.17 -6.98
C CYS A 154 -13.22 11.98 -8.27
N ALA A 155 -13.56 13.26 -8.22
CA ALA A 155 -13.51 14.15 -9.38
C ALA A 155 -12.09 14.56 -9.76
N GLY A 156 -11.25 14.90 -8.77
CA GLY A 156 -9.93 15.49 -9.00
C GLY A 156 -8.81 14.47 -9.18
N PHE A 157 -8.89 13.29 -8.57
CA PHE A 157 -7.85 12.26 -8.64
C PHE A 157 -8.32 11.03 -9.44
N TYR A 158 -9.33 10.31 -8.96
CA TYR A 158 -9.67 9.00 -9.53
C TYR A 158 -10.28 9.05 -10.92
N THR A 159 -11.13 10.05 -11.22
CA THR A 159 -11.76 10.17 -12.53
C THR A 159 -10.77 10.53 -13.64
N PRO A 160 -9.85 11.51 -13.46
CA PRO A 160 -8.82 11.78 -14.46
C PRO A 160 -7.98 10.56 -14.79
N HIS A 161 -7.44 9.85 -13.77
CA HIS A 161 -6.65 8.65 -13.98
C HIS A 161 -7.41 7.54 -14.72
N ARG A 162 -8.70 7.35 -14.42
CA ARG A 162 -9.54 6.40 -15.17
C ARG A 162 -9.72 6.78 -16.64
N MET A 163 -9.80 8.08 -16.94
CA MET A 163 -9.97 8.57 -18.31
C MET A 163 -8.69 8.48 -19.13
N GLU A 164 -7.54 8.57 -18.48
CA GLU A 164 -6.24 8.47 -19.15
C GLU A 164 -5.91 7.04 -19.60
N HIS A 165 -6.45 6.01 -18.93
CA HIS A 165 -6.14 4.61 -19.18
C HIS A 165 -4.63 4.31 -19.22
N ASN A 166 -3.84 5.05 -18.42
CA ASN A 166 -2.39 4.94 -18.39
C ASN A 166 -1.91 4.15 -17.17
N PRO A 167 -1.38 2.93 -17.34
CA PRO A 167 -0.94 2.11 -16.20
C PRO A 167 0.34 2.64 -15.52
N ILE A 168 1.08 3.55 -16.15
CA ILE A 168 2.23 4.19 -15.50
C ILE A 168 1.76 5.19 -14.44
N HIS A 169 0.56 5.76 -14.62
CA HIS A 169 0.01 6.85 -13.83
C HIS A 169 0.90 8.10 -13.88
N ASN A 170 0.45 9.18 -13.23
CA ASN A 170 1.24 10.38 -13.01
C ASN A 170 1.71 10.48 -11.55
N ASP A 171 2.29 11.61 -11.16
CA ASP A 171 2.84 11.81 -9.83
C ASP A 171 1.87 12.58 -8.90
N ASP A 172 0.58 12.60 -9.23
CA ASP A 172 -0.45 13.17 -8.37
C ASP A 172 -0.48 12.47 -7.02
N CYS A 173 -0.70 13.24 -5.96
CA CYS A 173 -0.79 12.74 -4.61
C CYS A 173 -2.03 13.30 -3.91
N ILE A 174 -2.57 12.53 -2.95
CA ILE A 174 -3.55 13.04 -2.00
C ILE A 174 -2.89 13.02 -0.62
N TYR A 175 -2.80 14.18 0.03
CA TYR A 175 -2.43 14.26 1.44
C TYR A 175 -3.69 14.30 2.29
N THR A 176 -3.87 13.30 3.16
CA THR A 176 -5.02 13.15 4.06
C THR A 176 -4.52 13.22 5.50
N PRO A 177 -4.71 14.36 6.22
CA PRO A 177 -4.27 14.49 7.60
C PRO A 177 -5.21 13.77 8.57
N ASP A 178 -4.71 13.45 9.76
CA ASP A 178 -5.49 13.02 10.91
C ASP A 178 -6.39 11.79 10.70
N VAL A 179 -6.01 10.88 9.82
CA VAL A 179 -6.73 9.61 9.62
C VAL A 179 -6.69 8.80 10.92
N VAL A 180 -7.86 8.42 11.43
CA VAL A 180 -7.96 7.66 12.69
C VAL A 180 -7.86 6.17 12.42
N VAL A 181 -6.88 5.52 13.04
CA VAL A 181 -6.71 4.06 13.03
C VAL A 181 -7.50 3.47 14.19
N ILE A 182 -8.47 2.62 13.87
CA ILE A 182 -9.43 2.04 14.84
C ILE A 182 -9.26 0.54 15.02
N LYS A 183 -8.55 -0.13 14.13
CA LYS A 183 -8.31 -1.58 14.19
C LYS A 183 -6.83 -1.92 14.13
N THR A 184 -6.47 -3.05 14.72
CA THR A 184 -5.13 -3.63 14.60
C THR A 184 -4.83 -4.03 13.16
N ASP A 185 -3.63 -3.71 12.66
CA ASP A 185 -3.19 -4.15 11.31
C ASP A 185 -2.51 -5.52 11.41
N THR A 186 -3.34 -6.54 11.44
CA THR A 186 -2.93 -7.95 11.56
C THR A 186 -3.59 -8.79 10.47
N ALA A 187 -3.27 -10.07 10.41
CA ALA A 187 -3.96 -11.00 9.51
C ALA A 187 -5.48 -11.10 9.82
N LYS A 188 -5.87 -10.82 11.07
CA LYS A 188 -7.26 -10.73 11.53
C LYS A 188 -7.45 -9.41 12.28
N PRO A 189 -7.76 -8.31 11.57
CA PRO A 189 -7.93 -7.01 12.19
C PRO A 189 -9.04 -7.01 13.22
N MET A 190 -8.75 -6.50 14.41
CA MET A 190 -9.70 -6.38 15.52
C MET A 190 -9.89 -4.92 15.90
N LEU A 191 -11.13 -4.55 16.22
CA LEU A 191 -11.43 -3.22 16.76
C LEU A 191 -10.67 -2.99 18.08
N MET A 192 -9.94 -1.88 18.15
CA MET A 192 -9.24 -1.47 19.35
C MET A 192 -10.19 -0.71 20.30
N PRO A 193 -9.95 -0.75 21.61
CA PRO A 193 -10.58 0.20 22.54
C PRO A 193 -10.38 1.64 22.06
N GLU A 194 -11.35 2.51 22.29
CA GLU A 194 -11.33 3.88 21.78
C GLU A 194 -10.11 4.70 22.28
N ASN A 195 -9.67 4.44 23.50
CA ASN A 195 -8.48 5.07 24.08
C ASN A 195 -7.14 4.58 23.47
N GLU A 196 -7.17 3.53 22.66
CA GLU A 196 -6.01 3.03 21.92
C GLU A 196 -5.98 3.51 20.47
N TRP A 197 -7.06 4.14 20.00
CA TRP A 197 -7.08 4.72 18.67
C TRP A 197 -5.99 5.79 18.53
N TYR A 198 -5.43 5.90 17.34
CA TYR A 198 -4.40 6.88 17.07
C TYR A 198 -4.55 7.48 15.69
N LYS A 199 -3.93 8.64 15.49
CA LYS A 199 -3.97 9.36 14.22
C LYS A 199 -2.68 9.18 13.45
N VAL A 200 -2.81 9.14 12.13
CA VAL A 200 -1.71 9.22 11.18
C VAL A 200 -2.10 10.14 10.03
N ASN A 201 -1.13 10.80 9.43
CA ASN A 201 -1.30 11.46 8.16
C ASN A 201 -1.02 10.44 7.05
N MET A 202 -1.73 10.52 5.92
CA MET A 202 -1.51 9.60 4.81
C MET A 202 -1.22 10.34 3.52
N ILE A 203 -0.24 9.83 2.76
CA ILE A 203 0.04 10.27 1.40
C ILE A 203 -0.34 9.13 0.47
N THR A 204 -1.36 9.37 -0.34
CA THR A 204 -1.85 8.45 -1.35
C THR A 204 -1.15 8.76 -2.67
N CYS A 205 -0.43 7.80 -3.22
CA CYS A 205 0.28 7.89 -4.49
C CYS A 205 0.26 6.52 -5.17
N ALA A 206 0.09 6.46 -6.49
CA ALA A 206 0.08 5.20 -7.22
C ALA A 206 1.46 4.84 -7.78
N ALA A 207 1.81 3.57 -7.79
CA ALA A 207 2.98 3.04 -8.50
C ALA A 207 2.61 2.70 -9.94
N PRO A 208 3.58 2.56 -10.86
CA PRO A 208 3.34 1.97 -12.17
C PRO A 208 2.74 0.57 -12.03
N ASN A 209 1.66 0.30 -12.78
CA ASN A 209 1.03 -1.01 -12.84
C ASN A 209 1.61 -1.79 -14.02
N LEU A 210 2.64 -2.60 -13.77
CA LEU A 210 3.40 -3.32 -14.81
C LEU A 210 2.88 -4.73 -15.09
N ARG A 211 1.68 -5.06 -14.58
CA ARG A 211 1.05 -6.37 -14.82
C ARG A 211 0.78 -6.59 -16.30
N GLU A 212 0.73 -7.85 -16.69
CA GLU A 212 0.36 -8.24 -18.06
C GLU A 212 -1.04 -7.72 -18.44
N LYS A 213 -1.97 -7.73 -17.49
CA LYS A 213 -3.31 -7.12 -17.60
C LYS A 213 -3.49 -6.08 -16.48
N PRO A 214 -3.21 -4.80 -16.75
CA PRO A 214 -3.29 -3.76 -15.75
C PRO A 214 -4.69 -3.61 -15.17
N SER A 215 -5.71 -3.50 -16.03
CA SER A 215 -7.11 -3.45 -15.59
C SER A 215 -7.63 -4.83 -15.20
N ASN A 216 -8.40 -4.85 -14.13
CA ASN A 216 -9.19 -6.00 -13.71
C ASN A 216 -10.37 -5.53 -12.84
N MET A 217 -11.17 -6.50 -12.34
CA MET A 217 -12.35 -6.20 -11.55
C MET A 217 -12.06 -5.43 -10.24
N MET A 218 -10.83 -5.51 -9.71
CA MET A 218 -10.41 -4.80 -8.47
C MET A 218 -9.70 -3.48 -8.76
N ASN A 219 -9.16 -3.32 -9.96
CA ASN A 219 -8.43 -2.14 -10.41
C ASN A 219 -8.83 -1.86 -11.87
N SER A 220 -10.00 -1.25 -12.04
CA SER A 220 -10.55 -0.92 -13.37
C SER A 220 -10.02 0.44 -13.83
N GLY A 221 -9.72 0.56 -15.13
CA GLY A 221 -9.37 1.84 -15.74
C GLY A 221 -7.87 2.06 -15.99
N ASP A 222 -6.99 1.15 -15.59
CA ASP A 222 -5.53 1.27 -15.83
C ASP A 222 -5.11 0.90 -17.27
N GLY A 223 -6.05 0.76 -18.20
CA GLY A 223 -5.78 0.28 -19.55
C GLY A 223 -5.73 -1.25 -19.63
N ASP A 224 -5.74 -1.78 -20.85
CA ASP A 224 -5.86 -3.21 -21.10
C ASP A 224 -4.52 -3.86 -21.53
N GLU A 225 -3.54 -3.03 -21.91
CA GLU A 225 -2.25 -3.50 -22.41
C GLU A 225 -1.12 -3.27 -21.42
N ARG A 226 -0.22 -4.26 -21.35
CA ARG A 226 1.00 -4.16 -20.54
C ARG A 226 1.91 -3.06 -21.09
N VAL A 227 2.33 -2.15 -20.23
CA VAL A 227 3.41 -1.21 -20.53
C VAL A 227 4.75 -1.86 -20.20
N LYS A 228 5.71 -1.74 -21.13
CA LYS A 228 7.09 -2.15 -20.93
C LYS A 228 7.94 -0.91 -20.73
N ILE A 229 8.63 -0.85 -19.59
CA ILE A 229 9.62 0.17 -19.28
C ILE A 229 10.91 -0.49 -18.86
N THR A 230 12.02 0.22 -19.06
CA THR A 230 13.35 -0.22 -18.63
C THR A 230 13.52 -0.05 -17.12
N ASP A 231 14.52 -0.71 -16.55
CA ASP A 231 14.86 -0.52 -15.12
C ASP A 231 15.31 0.93 -14.83
N ASP A 232 15.95 1.61 -15.78
CA ASP A 232 16.34 3.02 -15.63
C ASP A 232 15.13 3.97 -15.63
N GLU A 233 14.14 3.73 -16.49
CA GLU A 233 12.88 4.49 -16.48
C GLU A 233 12.11 4.24 -15.19
N LEU A 234 12.03 2.98 -14.74
CA LEU A 234 11.38 2.62 -13.48
C LEU A 234 12.09 3.28 -12.28
N LEU A 235 13.43 3.30 -12.28
CA LEU A 235 14.23 3.96 -11.26
C LEU A 235 13.89 5.46 -11.18
N ALA A 236 13.88 6.14 -12.34
CA ALA A 236 13.60 7.58 -12.42
C ALA A 236 12.17 7.91 -11.91
N ILE A 237 11.17 7.11 -12.29
CA ILE A 237 9.79 7.27 -11.83
C ILE A 237 9.72 7.14 -10.31
N HIS A 238 10.32 6.09 -9.74
CA HIS A 238 10.29 5.88 -8.28
C HIS A 238 11.09 6.93 -7.52
N GLU A 239 12.23 7.40 -8.04
CA GLU A 239 12.97 8.52 -7.43
C GLU A 239 12.12 9.78 -7.39
N LYS A 240 11.41 10.12 -8.48
CA LYS A 240 10.51 11.28 -8.54
C LYS A 240 9.40 11.14 -7.52
N ARG A 241 8.72 9.98 -7.48
CA ARG A 241 7.60 9.73 -6.55
C ARG A 241 8.03 9.70 -5.08
N PHE A 242 9.11 9.01 -4.74
CA PHE A 242 9.64 9.04 -3.37
C PHE A 242 10.06 10.44 -2.94
N THR A 243 10.69 11.23 -3.84
CA THR A 243 11.02 12.63 -3.57
C THR A 243 9.76 13.42 -3.25
N ARG A 244 8.72 13.33 -4.10
CA ARG A 244 7.46 14.03 -3.90
C ARG A 244 6.75 13.62 -2.61
N ILE A 245 6.72 12.33 -2.28
CA ILE A 245 6.15 11.82 -1.04
C ILE A 245 6.87 12.40 0.18
N LEU A 246 8.20 12.41 0.17
CA LEU A 246 8.98 12.95 1.29
C LEU A 246 8.89 14.48 1.38
N ASP A 247 8.80 15.19 0.25
CA ASP A 247 8.57 16.64 0.23
C ASP A 247 7.20 16.99 0.83
N ILE A 248 6.14 16.28 0.45
CA ILE A 248 4.79 16.45 1.02
C ILE A 248 4.82 16.14 2.53
N ALA A 249 5.46 15.04 2.95
CA ALA A 249 5.56 14.68 4.36
C ALA A 249 6.30 15.77 5.16
N LEU A 250 7.39 16.30 4.62
CA LEU A 250 8.18 17.35 5.25
C LEU A 250 7.42 18.68 5.36
N THR A 251 6.76 19.10 4.29
CA THR A 251 5.94 20.33 4.24
C THR A 251 4.79 20.31 5.25
N ASN A 252 4.30 19.12 5.59
CA ASN A 252 3.25 18.93 6.59
C ASN A 252 3.80 18.54 7.98
N ASN A 253 5.06 18.87 8.28
CA ASN A 253 5.71 18.73 9.60
C ASN A 253 5.68 17.31 10.20
N ASN A 254 5.71 16.27 9.38
CA ASN A 254 5.78 14.92 9.89
C ASN A 254 7.18 14.62 10.46
N ASP A 255 7.24 13.86 11.56
CA ASP A 255 8.47 13.45 12.25
C ASP A 255 8.93 12.07 11.78
N VAL A 256 7.97 11.19 11.47
CA VAL A 256 8.16 9.81 11.09
C VAL A 256 7.47 9.55 9.76
N VAL A 257 8.15 8.83 8.86
CA VAL A 257 7.56 8.42 7.59
C VAL A 257 7.61 6.89 7.48
N ILE A 258 6.43 6.28 7.28
CA ILE A 258 6.30 4.84 7.04
C ILE A 258 6.11 4.62 5.53
N LEU A 259 7.11 4.06 4.92
CA LEU A 259 7.18 3.66 3.52
C LEU A 259 7.12 2.12 3.41
N GLY A 260 7.38 1.58 2.22
CA GLY A 260 7.48 0.14 2.02
C GLY A 260 7.88 -0.23 0.59
N ALA A 261 7.62 -1.48 0.19
CA ALA A 261 7.93 -1.99 -1.14
C ALA A 261 6.87 -1.53 -2.17
N PHE A 262 6.92 -0.24 -2.50
CA PHE A 262 5.96 0.47 -3.33
C PHE A 262 5.86 -0.12 -4.74
N GLY A 263 4.70 -0.64 -5.09
CA GLY A 263 4.43 -1.28 -6.39
C GLY A 263 4.99 -2.71 -6.55
N CYS A 264 5.83 -3.21 -5.61
CA CYS A 264 6.51 -4.51 -5.75
C CYS A 264 5.59 -5.73 -5.51
N GLY A 265 4.36 -5.52 -5.10
CA GLY A 265 3.37 -6.58 -4.92
C GLY A 265 2.52 -6.75 -6.17
N ALA A 266 1.22 -6.38 -6.07
CA ALA A 266 0.24 -6.57 -7.13
C ALA A 266 0.58 -5.86 -8.46
N PHE A 267 1.41 -4.83 -8.45
CA PHE A 267 1.80 -4.08 -9.65
C PHE A 267 3.11 -4.53 -10.29
N GLU A 268 3.75 -5.57 -9.76
CA GLU A 268 4.91 -6.27 -10.35
C GLU A 268 6.14 -5.40 -10.64
N ASN A 269 6.34 -4.31 -9.87
CA ASN A 269 7.57 -3.52 -10.00
C ASN A 269 8.78 -4.31 -9.46
N ASN A 270 9.94 -4.17 -10.11
CA ASN A 270 11.18 -4.82 -9.68
C ASN A 270 11.64 -4.29 -8.32
N PRO A 271 11.64 -5.11 -7.23
CA PRO A 271 11.97 -4.63 -5.89
C PRO A 271 13.41 -4.12 -5.76
N GLY A 272 14.35 -4.63 -6.56
CA GLY A 272 15.73 -4.14 -6.59
C GLY A 272 15.83 -2.69 -7.07
N VAL A 273 15.11 -2.37 -8.13
CA VAL A 273 15.04 -1.02 -8.70
C VAL A 273 14.34 -0.06 -7.73
N VAL A 274 13.20 -0.48 -7.16
CA VAL A 274 12.45 0.35 -6.21
C VAL A 274 13.25 0.62 -4.94
N ALA A 275 13.94 -0.38 -4.41
CA ALA A 275 14.81 -0.20 -3.24
C ALA A 275 16.01 0.71 -3.53
N ALA A 276 16.59 0.63 -4.74
CA ALA A 276 17.66 1.53 -5.17
C ALA A 276 17.18 2.98 -5.26
N ALA A 277 16.01 3.23 -5.88
CA ALA A 277 15.37 4.54 -5.92
C ALA A 277 15.13 5.10 -4.52
N ALA A 278 14.53 4.29 -3.64
CA ALA A 278 14.30 4.65 -2.24
C ALA A 278 15.61 5.06 -1.54
N LYS A 279 16.70 4.29 -1.71
CA LYS A 279 18.02 4.60 -1.13
C LYS A 279 18.58 5.93 -1.63
N ASN A 280 18.49 6.19 -2.92
CA ASN A 280 19.01 7.41 -3.54
C ASN A 280 18.27 8.65 -3.00
N VAL A 281 16.95 8.53 -2.82
CA VAL A 281 16.12 9.63 -2.32
C VAL A 281 16.32 9.81 -0.81
N VAL A 282 16.23 8.76 0.00
CA VAL A 282 16.36 8.81 1.48
C VAL A 282 17.65 9.52 1.91
N LYS A 283 18.78 9.30 1.20
CA LYS A 283 20.03 9.98 1.49
C LYS A 283 19.94 11.52 1.49
N LYS A 284 18.99 12.08 0.73
CA LYS A 284 18.76 13.54 0.63
C LYS A 284 17.87 14.07 1.76
N TYR A 285 17.24 13.17 2.56
CA TYR A 285 16.30 13.52 3.64
C TYR A 285 16.75 13.03 5.02
N MET A 286 18.02 12.67 5.15
CA MET A 286 18.54 12.10 6.40
C MET A 286 18.40 13.01 7.62
N TYR A 287 18.32 14.32 7.45
CA TYR A 287 18.11 15.29 8.55
C TYR A 287 16.68 15.86 8.59
N ALA A 288 15.80 15.41 7.67
CA ALA A 288 14.43 15.92 7.55
C ALA A 288 13.45 15.25 8.50
N PHE A 289 13.73 14.01 8.90
CA PHE A 289 12.86 13.18 9.72
C PHE A 289 13.61 12.56 10.90
N ARG A 290 12.89 12.12 11.93
CA ARG A 290 13.46 11.31 13.03
C ARG A 290 13.63 9.86 12.62
N VAL A 291 12.62 9.33 11.93
CA VAL A 291 12.58 7.92 11.47
C VAL A 291 12.04 7.85 10.06
N ILE A 292 12.66 7.03 9.24
CA ILE A 292 12.13 6.58 7.94
C ILE A 292 12.09 5.05 7.99
N GLU A 293 10.91 4.48 8.18
CA GLU A 293 10.72 3.02 8.26
C GLU A 293 10.10 2.49 6.97
N PHE A 294 10.75 1.49 6.39
CA PHE A 294 10.20 0.67 5.31
C PHE A 294 9.53 -0.56 5.92
N ALA A 295 8.22 -0.50 6.07
CA ALA A 295 7.40 -1.63 6.53
C ALA A 295 7.13 -2.56 5.35
N VAL A 296 7.92 -3.62 5.23
CA VAL A 296 7.83 -4.59 4.12
C VAL A 296 7.32 -5.91 4.67
N TYR A 297 6.00 -6.03 4.73
CA TYR A 297 5.34 -7.22 5.24
C TYR A 297 5.74 -8.47 4.46
N CYS A 298 6.03 -9.53 5.20
CA CYS A 298 6.36 -10.84 4.68
C CYS A 298 5.30 -11.86 5.08
N SER A 299 4.88 -12.70 4.13
CA SER A 299 4.21 -13.93 4.50
C SER A 299 5.24 -14.95 5.05
N PRO A 300 4.81 -15.96 5.81
CA PRO A 300 5.72 -17.02 6.25
C PRO A 300 6.42 -17.79 5.12
N ARG A 301 5.90 -17.66 3.89
CA ARG A 301 6.38 -18.39 2.70
C ARG A 301 7.14 -17.51 1.71
N ASP A 302 7.11 -16.19 1.90
CA ASP A 302 7.71 -15.25 0.94
C ASP A 302 8.22 -14.01 1.67
N SER A 303 9.55 -13.85 1.68
CA SER A 303 10.27 -12.69 2.24
C SER A 303 11.04 -11.91 1.17
N HIS A 304 10.87 -12.25 -0.11
CA HIS A 304 11.71 -11.72 -1.18
C HIS A 304 11.82 -10.18 -1.15
N ASN A 305 10.71 -9.46 -1.13
CA ASN A 305 10.73 -8.00 -1.11
C ASN A 305 11.46 -7.45 0.13
N TYR A 306 11.22 -8.04 1.30
CA TYR A 306 11.91 -7.64 2.52
C TYR A 306 13.42 -7.86 2.41
N ASP A 307 13.84 -9.03 1.95
CA ASP A 307 15.26 -9.38 1.87
C ASP A 307 16.00 -8.43 0.91
N VAL A 308 15.37 -8.06 -0.23
CA VAL A 308 15.91 -7.07 -1.17
C VAL A 308 16.00 -5.69 -0.51
N PHE A 309 14.91 -5.19 0.09
CA PHE A 309 14.91 -3.88 0.74
C PHE A 309 15.90 -3.81 1.90
N ASN A 310 15.98 -4.84 2.73
CA ASN A 310 16.91 -4.91 3.84
C ASN A 310 18.39 -4.95 3.37
N SER A 311 18.69 -5.64 2.29
CA SER A 311 20.04 -5.66 1.71
C SER A 311 20.48 -4.30 1.20
N VAL A 312 19.56 -3.50 0.63
CA VAL A 312 19.84 -2.20 0.02
C VAL A 312 19.85 -1.06 1.04
N LEU A 313 18.88 -1.05 1.99
CA LEU A 313 18.61 0.06 2.91
C LEU A 313 19.09 -0.20 4.34
N GLY A 314 19.14 -1.47 4.79
CA GLY A 314 19.44 -1.84 6.18
C GLY A 314 20.84 -1.44 6.66
N ASN A 315 21.74 -1.05 5.75
CA ASN A 315 23.11 -0.60 6.08
C ASN A 315 23.26 0.93 6.11
N ILE A 316 22.17 1.69 6.02
CA ILE A 316 22.23 3.16 6.14
C ILE A 316 22.44 3.50 7.62
N LYS A 317 23.68 3.86 7.99
CA LYS A 317 24.04 4.17 9.37
C LYS A 317 23.63 5.58 9.77
N GLN A 318 23.17 5.73 11.00
CA GLN A 318 22.98 7.03 11.65
C GLN A 318 24.31 7.78 11.75
N ARG A 319 24.26 9.11 11.56
CA ARG A 319 25.39 10.03 11.73
C ARG A 319 24.94 11.26 12.52
N HIS A 320 25.85 11.84 13.30
CA HIS A 320 25.64 13.14 13.93
C HIS A 320 26.25 14.22 13.04
N LYS A 321 25.60 15.39 12.94
CA LYS A 321 26.26 16.59 12.40
C LYS A 321 27.45 16.92 13.30
N ARG A 322 28.61 17.09 12.70
CA ARG A 322 29.81 17.63 13.39
C ARG A 322 29.64 19.11 13.67
#